data_d9a9ae9f11fc9fa4c8c4d5202b84f8cb
#
_entry.id   d9a9ae9f11fc9fa4c8c4d5202b84f8cb
#
_cell.length_a   1.000
_cell.length_b   1.000
_cell.length_c   1.000
_cell.angle_alpha   90.00
_cell.angle_beta   90.00
_cell.angle_gamma   90.00
#
_symmetry.space_group_name_H-M   'P 1'
#
loop_
_entity.id
_entity.type
_entity.pdbx_description
1 polymer ?
#
loop_
_entity_poly.entity_id
_entity_poly.type
_entity_poly.pdbx_seq_one_letter_code
_entity_poly.pdbx_strand_id
1 'polypeptide(L)'
;MLSSTAGCLLTGAGQAAETHASLQSPDGRLSWRLHAGSQAAHSLKKGGKTILEPSGLGVVVNGKNLAGGITGWNVEKVKDNVRDTFETRGKYPTSSVCFNEYVVSGKNSSLRLRARVFNNGVAFRYEWTEEVKKAPSLNISEEKTSFAFPEKTVLWTQDASSALGPCEGVWSPSRITDFKKDPGNPRSCVRTMPITAELPGGGVALIQEAANFNRKWSGIKFSLQDGACRAVYFQDPGGFSAPSSSEMPWRVILVNDDLNGLVRNDVIPSLAPEPDRNLFPEGSKAPWIKPGRSTWTWWDRGNVLENDQYAFVDMAAEFGWEYHLVDEGWKKWGRSLPESMDKLAKLASYAAGKNVGIWVWVRWSDVNNPANDRENMRRFFSSLSKTGIRGIKIDFMDSASQERLDFYDAVAENLAKNKLMVNFHGANTPTGEERSWPHEMSREGIYGGEQNIWAAIGGQHYCALPFTRLVSGLSLIPI
;
A
#
# COMPACT_ATOMS: atom_id res chain seq x y z
N MET A 1 67.61 -44.55 25.36
CA MET A 1 66.19 -44.37 25.71
C MET A 1 65.75 -42.97 25.26
N LEU A 2 65.16 -42.90 24.11
CA LEU A 2 64.71 -41.69 23.47
C LEU A 2 63.18 -41.63 23.59
N SER A 3 62.67 -40.64 24.34
CA SER A 3 61.25 -40.37 24.46
C SER A 3 60.87 -39.38 23.37
N SER A 4 60.00 -39.77 22.44
CA SER A 4 59.38 -38.89 21.41
C SER A 4 58.06 -38.41 21.90
N THR A 5 57.94 -37.11 22.14
CA THR A 5 56.68 -36.41 22.36
C THR A 5 56.08 -36.03 21.00
N ALA A 6 54.97 -36.67 20.63
CA ALA A 6 54.17 -36.28 19.48
C ALA A 6 53.30 -35.08 19.83
N GLY A 7 53.55 -33.94 19.19
CA GLY A 7 52.69 -32.75 19.26
C GLY A 7 51.44 -32.94 18.41
N CYS A 8 50.29 -32.91 19.04
CA CYS A 8 49.00 -32.92 18.38
C CYS A 8 48.70 -31.51 17.82
N LEU A 9 48.83 -31.34 16.52
CA LEU A 9 48.34 -30.15 15.80
C LEU A 9 46.82 -30.24 15.68
N LEU A 10 46.13 -29.48 16.50
CA LEU A 10 44.70 -29.17 16.32
C LEU A 10 44.55 -28.25 15.13
N THR A 11 44.23 -28.81 13.97
CA THR A 11 43.73 -28.06 12.83
C THR A 11 42.32 -27.59 13.16
N GLY A 12 42.17 -26.33 13.53
CA GLY A 12 40.88 -25.66 13.60
C GLY A 12 40.25 -25.67 12.22
N ALA A 13 39.24 -26.52 12.02
CA ALA A 13 38.39 -26.44 10.87
C ALA A 13 37.66 -25.09 10.92
N GLY A 14 38.11 -24.12 10.11
CA GLY A 14 37.39 -22.90 9.84
C GLY A 14 36.03 -23.27 9.28
N GLN A 15 34.95 -23.02 10.03
CA GLN A 15 33.60 -23.09 9.51
C GLN A 15 33.53 -22.21 8.25
N ALA A 16 33.32 -22.84 7.10
CA ALA A 16 33.04 -22.11 5.86
C ALA A 16 31.86 -21.18 6.12
N ALA A 17 32.03 -19.87 5.89
CA ALA A 17 30.98 -18.90 6.11
C ALA A 17 29.76 -19.31 5.29
N GLU A 18 28.61 -19.50 5.93
CA GLU A 18 27.37 -19.82 5.23
C GLU A 18 27.06 -18.70 4.24
N THR A 19 27.05 -19.02 2.95
CA THR A 19 26.76 -18.08 1.87
C THR A 19 25.28 -17.78 1.74
N HIS A 20 24.44 -18.40 2.56
CA HIS A 20 22.98 -18.16 2.61
C HIS A 20 22.46 -18.23 4.06
N ALA A 21 21.32 -17.58 4.27
CA ALA A 21 20.56 -17.66 5.50
C ALA A 21 19.12 -18.11 5.21
N SER A 22 18.50 -18.88 6.10
CA SER A 22 17.12 -19.35 5.95
C SER A 22 16.29 -18.89 7.13
N LEU A 23 15.20 -18.16 6.86
CA LEU A 23 14.25 -17.65 7.83
C LEU A 23 12.93 -18.40 7.66
N GLN A 24 12.36 -18.88 8.78
CA GLN A 24 11.22 -19.78 8.77
C GLN A 24 9.98 -19.13 9.36
N SER A 25 8.78 -19.49 8.83
CA SER A 25 7.51 -19.20 9.47
C SER A 25 7.34 -19.99 10.78
N PRO A 26 6.42 -19.57 11.67
CA PRO A 26 6.12 -20.32 12.90
C PRO A 26 5.74 -21.79 12.67
N ASP A 27 4.98 -22.08 11.61
CA ASP A 27 4.58 -23.45 11.24
C ASP A 27 5.66 -24.23 10.44
N GLY A 28 6.81 -23.58 10.14
CA GLY A 28 7.91 -24.18 9.38
C GLY A 28 7.63 -24.39 7.90
N ARG A 29 6.45 -24.07 7.39
CA ARG A 29 6.06 -24.32 5.99
C ARG A 29 6.66 -23.32 5.00
N LEU A 30 6.80 -22.03 5.38
CA LEU A 30 7.48 -21.00 4.58
C LEU A 30 8.96 -20.91 4.97
N SER A 31 9.82 -20.94 3.97
CA SER A 31 11.27 -20.76 4.10
C SER A 31 11.72 -19.64 3.16
N TRP A 32 12.05 -18.49 3.73
CA TRP A 32 12.62 -17.35 3.01
C TRP A 32 14.15 -17.42 3.12
N ARG A 33 14.83 -17.57 1.98
CA ARG A 33 16.28 -17.73 1.93
C ARG A 33 16.95 -16.49 1.37
N LEU A 34 17.99 -16.04 2.02
CA LEU A 34 18.87 -14.94 1.59
C LEU A 34 20.16 -15.53 1.04
N HIS A 35 20.60 -15.00 -0.09
CA HIS A 35 21.80 -15.42 -0.81
C HIS A 35 22.82 -14.28 -0.80
N ALA A 36 24.06 -14.57 -0.36
CA ALA A 36 25.19 -13.66 -0.42
C ALA A 36 25.84 -13.75 -1.83
N GLY A 37 26.54 -12.68 -2.24
CA GLY A 37 27.24 -12.63 -3.52
C GLY A 37 27.60 -11.20 -3.91
N SER A 38 28.02 -11.04 -5.16
CA SER A 38 28.30 -9.70 -5.76
C SER A 38 27.06 -8.78 -5.70
N GLN A 39 25.89 -9.36 -5.85
CA GLN A 39 24.58 -8.76 -5.60
C GLN A 39 23.79 -9.71 -4.68
N ALA A 40 23.27 -9.19 -3.56
CA ALA A 40 22.42 -9.98 -2.69
C ALA A 40 21.11 -10.38 -3.38
N ALA A 41 20.61 -11.57 -3.04
CA ALA A 41 19.35 -12.06 -3.56
C ALA A 41 18.53 -12.78 -2.48
N HIS A 42 17.26 -13.05 -2.79
CA HIS A 42 16.36 -13.81 -1.96
C HIS A 42 15.57 -14.84 -2.78
N SER A 43 15.09 -15.87 -2.14
CA SER A 43 14.17 -16.85 -2.73
C SER A 43 13.18 -17.34 -1.69
N LEU A 44 12.04 -17.89 -2.11
CA LEU A 44 10.97 -18.31 -1.21
C LEU A 44 10.44 -19.69 -1.59
N LYS A 45 10.29 -20.56 -0.60
CA LYS A 45 9.65 -21.87 -0.74
C LYS A 45 8.53 -22.06 0.29
N LYS A 46 7.49 -22.80 -0.10
CA LYS A 46 6.42 -23.27 0.79
C LYS A 46 6.27 -24.78 0.67
N GLY A 47 6.48 -25.51 1.78
CA GLY A 47 6.42 -26.98 1.78
C GLY A 47 7.35 -27.62 0.74
N GLY A 48 8.54 -27.06 0.53
CA GLY A 48 9.49 -27.50 -0.50
C GLY A 48 9.24 -26.98 -1.91
N LYS A 49 8.04 -26.47 -2.22
CA LYS A 49 7.68 -25.91 -3.53
C LYS A 49 8.24 -24.50 -3.68
N THR A 50 8.84 -24.19 -4.83
CA THR A 50 9.36 -22.86 -5.13
C THR A 50 8.20 -21.89 -5.41
N ILE A 51 8.20 -20.76 -4.70
CA ILE A 51 7.29 -19.63 -4.87
C ILE A 51 8.00 -18.50 -5.62
N LEU A 52 9.24 -18.19 -5.20
CA LEU A 52 10.12 -17.25 -5.87
C LEU A 52 11.48 -17.89 -6.14
N GLU A 53 11.96 -17.76 -7.36
CA GLU A 53 13.32 -18.04 -7.75
C GLU A 53 14.28 -16.96 -7.19
N PRO A 54 15.60 -17.14 -7.25
CA PRO A 54 16.54 -16.13 -6.79
C PRO A 54 16.25 -14.76 -7.42
N SER A 55 15.98 -13.79 -6.58
CA SER A 55 15.48 -12.45 -6.90
C SER A 55 16.35 -11.40 -6.22
N GLY A 56 16.62 -10.28 -6.88
CA GLY A 56 17.50 -9.23 -6.35
C GLY A 56 17.02 -8.60 -5.06
N LEU A 57 17.97 -8.22 -4.21
CA LEU A 57 17.77 -7.36 -3.04
C LEU A 57 18.67 -6.13 -3.15
N GLY A 58 18.25 -5.01 -2.59
CA GLY A 58 19.08 -3.83 -2.41
C GLY A 58 18.37 -2.51 -2.63
N VAL A 59 19.02 -1.47 -2.20
CA VAL A 59 18.63 -0.07 -2.36
C VAL A 59 19.90 0.74 -2.56
N VAL A 60 19.83 1.74 -3.46
CA VAL A 60 20.94 2.69 -3.70
C VAL A 60 20.66 3.94 -2.89
N VAL A 61 21.54 4.19 -1.91
CA VAL A 61 21.47 5.31 -0.99
C VAL A 61 22.74 6.12 -1.11
N ASN A 62 22.64 7.43 -1.36
CA ASN A 62 23.77 8.34 -1.53
C ASN A 62 24.79 7.81 -2.58
N GLY A 63 24.28 7.23 -3.68
CA GLY A 63 25.07 6.66 -4.75
C GLY A 63 25.70 5.29 -4.46
N LYS A 64 25.51 4.71 -3.26
CA LYS A 64 26.06 3.41 -2.88
C LYS A 64 24.97 2.33 -2.89
N ASN A 65 25.17 1.23 -3.59
CA ASN A 65 24.34 0.03 -3.48
C ASN A 65 24.67 -0.70 -2.17
N LEU A 66 23.70 -0.70 -1.23
CA LEU A 66 23.90 -1.30 0.10
C LEU A 66 23.95 -2.84 0.07
N ALA A 67 23.52 -3.47 -1.01
CA ALA A 67 23.45 -4.92 -1.16
C ALA A 67 24.57 -5.51 -2.03
N GLY A 68 25.58 -4.72 -2.36
CA GLY A 68 26.72 -5.18 -3.14
C GLY A 68 27.79 -5.86 -2.29
N GLY A 69 28.37 -6.98 -2.78
CA GLY A 69 29.55 -7.60 -2.19
C GLY A 69 29.34 -8.26 -0.80
N ILE A 70 28.13 -8.73 -0.53
CA ILE A 70 27.82 -9.42 0.73
C ILE A 70 28.48 -10.80 0.71
N THR A 71 29.29 -11.10 1.73
CA THR A 71 30.04 -12.37 1.86
C THR A 71 29.34 -13.39 2.75
N GLY A 72 28.28 -13.03 3.45
CA GLY A 72 27.49 -13.87 4.33
C GLY A 72 26.49 -13.05 5.14
N TRP A 73 25.76 -13.68 6.02
CA TRP A 73 24.67 -13.09 6.78
C TRP A 73 24.86 -13.29 8.28
N ASN A 74 24.53 -12.28 9.07
CA ASN A 74 24.25 -12.41 10.49
C ASN A 74 22.73 -12.35 10.66
N VAL A 75 22.16 -13.35 11.33
CA VAL A 75 20.70 -13.48 11.54
C VAL A 75 20.43 -13.52 13.04
N GLU A 76 19.52 -12.67 13.47
CA GLU A 76 18.98 -12.66 14.83
C GLU A 76 17.46 -12.84 14.74
N LYS A 77 16.92 -13.88 15.40
CA LYS A 77 15.47 -14.02 15.58
C LYS A 77 15.08 -13.18 16.80
N VAL A 78 14.47 -12.02 16.56
CA VAL A 78 14.12 -11.05 17.63
C VAL A 78 12.75 -11.31 18.23
N LYS A 79 11.86 -12.03 17.50
CA LYS A 79 10.58 -12.50 18.04
C LYS A 79 10.26 -13.87 17.46
N ASP A 80 9.71 -14.74 18.28
CA ASP A 80 9.35 -16.10 17.92
C ASP A 80 7.87 -16.37 18.15
N ASN A 81 7.21 -16.94 17.16
CA ASN A 81 5.80 -17.36 17.19
C ASN A 81 4.84 -16.30 17.77
N VAL A 82 5.01 -15.05 17.32
CA VAL A 82 4.13 -13.94 17.75
C VAL A 82 2.76 -14.14 17.15
N ARG A 83 1.73 -14.01 17.98
CA ARG A 83 0.34 -13.91 17.56
C ARG A 83 -0.12 -12.47 17.79
N ASP A 84 -0.53 -11.79 16.72
CA ASP A 84 -1.08 -10.42 16.78
C ASP A 84 -2.53 -10.45 16.32
N THR A 85 -3.40 -9.84 17.12
CA THR A 85 -4.83 -9.73 16.84
C THR A 85 -5.22 -8.28 16.92
N PHE A 86 -5.87 -7.76 15.89
CA PHE A 86 -6.24 -6.36 15.78
C PHE A 86 -7.63 -6.20 15.16
N GLU A 87 -8.28 -5.08 15.51
CA GLU A 87 -9.55 -4.70 14.88
C GLU A 87 -9.29 -4.13 13.49
N THR A 88 -10.16 -4.46 12.56
CA THR A 88 -10.13 -3.94 11.20
C THR A 88 -11.55 -3.62 10.72
N ARG A 89 -11.66 -2.76 9.74
CA ARG A 89 -12.88 -2.57 8.98
C ARG A 89 -12.62 -3.04 7.57
N GLY A 90 -13.38 -3.91 7.08
CA GLY A 90 -13.17 -4.46 5.76
C GLY A 90 -13.74 -5.85 5.68
N LYS A 91 -12.89 -6.82 5.43
CA LYS A 91 -13.30 -8.21 5.21
C LYS A 91 -13.85 -8.85 6.50
N TYR A 92 -13.27 -8.54 7.65
CA TYR A 92 -13.63 -9.08 8.96
C TYR A 92 -13.52 -8.00 10.03
N PRO A 93 -14.28 -8.10 11.14
CA PRO A 93 -14.18 -7.15 12.25
C PRO A 93 -12.87 -7.31 13.05
N THR A 94 -12.28 -8.49 13.01
CA THR A 94 -11.03 -8.81 13.73
C THR A 94 -10.15 -9.69 12.86
N SER A 95 -8.89 -9.36 12.78
CA SER A 95 -7.86 -10.09 12.06
C SER A 95 -6.82 -10.67 13.01
N SER A 96 -6.22 -11.80 12.64
CA SER A 96 -5.16 -12.42 13.42
C SER A 96 -4.07 -12.94 12.50
N VAL A 97 -2.81 -12.66 12.86
CA VAL A 97 -1.64 -13.12 12.14
C VAL A 97 -0.66 -13.82 13.08
N CYS A 98 0.16 -14.71 12.53
CA CYS A 98 1.21 -15.39 13.27
C CYS A 98 2.52 -15.29 12.49
N PHE A 99 3.62 -14.83 13.14
CA PHE A 99 4.90 -14.62 12.49
C PHE A 99 6.10 -14.80 13.41
N ASN A 100 7.27 -15.07 12.81
CA ASN A 100 8.59 -14.87 13.40
C ASN A 100 9.19 -13.56 12.87
N GLU A 101 9.86 -12.79 13.72
CA GLU A 101 10.55 -11.56 13.31
C GLU A 101 12.06 -11.72 13.42
N TYR A 102 12.75 -11.30 12.38
CA TYR A 102 14.21 -11.39 12.26
C TYR A 102 14.82 -10.04 11.95
N VAL A 103 16.02 -9.82 12.48
CA VAL A 103 16.94 -8.78 12.02
C VAL A 103 18.11 -9.46 11.34
N VAL A 104 18.42 -9.04 10.13
CA VAL A 104 19.46 -9.64 9.30
C VAL A 104 20.42 -8.56 8.83
N SER A 105 21.73 -8.80 8.97
CA SER A 105 22.77 -7.89 8.49
C SER A 105 23.70 -8.62 7.53
N GLY A 106 24.03 -7.97 6.41
CA GLY A 106 25.02 -8.46 5.47
C GLY A 106 26.44 -8.28 6.02
N LYS A 107 27.29 -9.34 5.96
CA LYS A 107 28.71 -9.21 6.27
C LYS A 107 29.42 -8.40 5.18
N ASN A 108 30.30 -7.50 5.59
CA ASN A 108 31.01 -6.57 4.70
C ASN A 108 30.09 -5.58 3.92
N SER A 109 28.93 -5.27 4.49
CA SER A 109 27.94 -4.40 3.87
C SER A 109 27.22 -3.55 4.92
N SER A 110 26.67 -2.40 4.50
CA SER A 110 25.77 -1.58 5.31
C SER A 110 24.30 -2.03 5.15
N LEU A 111 24.02 -3.16 4.48
CA LEU A 111 22.68 -3.70 4.36
C LEU A 111 22.21 -4.29 5.68
N ARG A 112 21.05 -3.83 6.14
CA ARG A 112 20.30 -4.40 7.25
C ARG A 112 18.85 -4.56 6.82
N LEU A 113 18.25 -5.69 7.21
CA LEU A 113 16.86 -6.02 6.93
C LEU A 113 16.13 -6.31 8.23
N ARG A 114 14.91 -5.83 8.36
CA ARG A 114 13.93 -6.38 9.28
C ARG A 114 12.95 -7.22 8.48
N ALA A 115 12.69 -8.44 8.91
CA ALA A 115 11.81 -9.37 8.22
C ALA A 115 10.81 -10.01 9.18
N ARG A 116 9.56 -10.13 8.73
CA ARG A 116 8.53 -10.95 9.38
C ARG A 116 8.15 -12.08 8.42
N VAL A 117 8.34 -13.30 8.88
CA VAL A 117 7.94 -14.49 8.14
C VAL A 117 6.67 -15.03 8.79
N PHE A 118 5.55 -14.87 8.09
CA PHE A 118 4.22 -15.30 8.51
C PHE A 118 3.96 -16.73 8.03
N ASN A 119 2.90 -17.37 8.52
CA ASN A 119 2.46 -18.67 8.00
C ASN A 119 1.93 -18.59 6.56
N ASN A 120 1.55 -17.39 6.10
CA ASN A 120 0.94 -17.11 4.81
C ASN A 120 1.58 -15.94 4.06
N GLY A 121 2.81 -15.59 4.36
CA GLY A 121 3.53 -14.52 3.67
C GLY A 121 4.88 -14.17 4.28
N VAL A 122 5.59 -13.29 3.59
CA VAL A 122 6.84 -12.67 4.05
C VAL A 122 6.74 -11.17 3.85
N ALA A 123 7.14 -10.42 4.85
CA ALA A 123 7.33 -8.98 4.75
C ALA A 123 8.75 -8.63 5.17
N PHE A 124 9.42 -7.77 4.41
CA PHE A 124 10.74 -7.26 4.77
C PHE A 124 10.88 -5.79 4.41
N ARG A 125 11.76 -5.09 5.13
CA ARG A 125 12.15 -3.72 4.82
C ARG A 125 13.64 -3.52 5.08
N TYR A 126 14.23 -2.57 4.39
CA TYR A 126 15.59 -2.14 4.66
C TYR A 126 15.61 -1.23 5.89
N GLU A 127 16.58 -1.45 6.75
CA GLU A 127 16.88 -0.59 7.90
C GLU A 127 18.25 0.05 7.73
N TRP A 128 18.41 1.26 8.25
CA TRP A 128 19.64 1.99 8.15
C TRP A 128 20.58 1.63 9.30
N THR A 129 21.84 1.34 8.98
CA THR A 129 22.89 1.22 9.98
C THR A 129 23.22 2.61 10.55
N GLU A 130 23.88 2.65 11.72
CA GLU A 130 24.28 3.93 12.32
C GLU A 130 25.23 4.73 11.43
N GLU A 131 26.00 4.08 10.56
CA GLU A 131 26.83 4.73 9.55
C GLU A 131 25.99 5.50 8.53
N VAL A 132 24.92 4.88 8.01
CA VAL A 132 24.01 5.51 7.03
C VAL A 132 23.25 6.67 7.69
N LYS A 133 22.85 6.52 8.95
CA LYS A 133 22.13 7.55 9.73
C LYS A 133 22.94 8.79 10.09
N LYS A 134 24.27 8.78 9.92
CA LYS A 134 25.09 9.99 10.15
C LYS A 134 24.71 11.15 9.22
N ALA A 135 24.22 10.86 8.03
CA ALA A 135 23.68 11.88 7.15
C ALA A 135 22.26 12.27 7.63
N PRO A 136 21.91 13.57 7.72
CA PRO A 136 20.57 13.98 8.14
C PRO A 136 19.49 13.64 7.12
N SER A 137 19.88 13.49 5.85
CA SER A 137 19.03 13.16 4.73
C SER A 137 19.70 12.12 3.85
N LEU A 138 18.90 11.22 3.29
CA LEU A 138 19.31 10.14 2.41
C LEU A 138 18.79 10.43 1.00
N ASN A 139 19.67 10.38 0.01
CA ASN A 139 19.27 10.40 -1.38
C ASN A 139 19.02 8.95 -1.84
N ILE A 140 17.78 8.62 -2.13
CA ILE A 140 17.33 7.31 -2.58
C ILE A 140 17.17 7.38 -4.10
N SER A 141 18.02 6.71 -4.87
CA SER A 141 17.99 6.80 -6.33
C SER A 141 17.41 5.56 -7.01
N GLU A 142 17.52 4.38 -6.40
CA GLU A 142 17.07 3.13 -7.01
C GLU A 142 16.77 2.07 -5.95
N GLU A 143 15.78 1.23 -6.22
CA GLU A 143 15.56 -0.01 -5.51
C GLU A 143 15.88 -1.20 -6.42
N LYS A 144 16.68 -2.14 -5.92
CA LYS A 144 17.08 -3.33 -6.66
C LYS A 144 16.27 -4.56 -6.29
N THR A 145 15.25 -4.39 -5.45
CA THR A 145 14.34 -5.46 -5.07
C THR A 145 13.58 -5.98 -6.29
N SER A 146 13.56 -7.28 -6.45
CA SER A 146 12.79 -7.94 -7.50
C SER A 146 12.14 -9.21 -7.00
N PHE A 147 11.21 -9.74 -7.80
CA PHE A 147 10.45 -10.95 -7.52
C PHE A 147 10.37 -11.76 -8.81
N ALA A 148 11.19 -12.82 -8.93
CA ALA A 148 11.22 -13.73 -10.05
C ALA A 148 10.33 -14.93 -9.73
N PHE A 149 9.23 -15.06 -10.45
CA PHE A 149 8.35 -16.22 -10.34
C PHE A 149 8.77 -17.35 -11.28
N PRO A 150 8.41 -18.62 -10.99
CA PRO A 150 8.62 -19.72 -11.93
C PRO A 150 8.04 -19.43 -13.32
N GLU A 151 8.70 -19.87 -14.38
CA GLU A 151 8.43 -19.53 -15.79
C GLU A 151 6.96 -19.69 -16.24
N LYS A 152 6.26 -20.70 -15.73
CA LYS A 152 4.87 -20.99 -16.11
C LYS A 152 3.85 -20.20 -15.28
N THR A 153 4.28 -19.23 -14.47
CA THR A 153 3.39 -18.39 -13.65
C THR A 153 2.56 -17.46 -14.54
N VAL A 154 1.26 -17.36 -14.23
CA VAL A 154 0.36 -16.36 -14.80
C VAL A 154 0.22 -15.20 -13.81
N LEU A 155 0.47 -13.99 -14.28
CA LEU A 155 0.38 -12.77 -13.49
C LEU A 155 -0.89 -12.01 -13.86
N TRP A 156 -1.68 -11.65 -12.86
CA TRP A 156 -2.78 -10.70 -12.98
C TRP A 156 -2.25 -9.31 -12.66
N THR A 157 -2.30 -8.42 -13.65
CA THR A 157 -1.69 -7.10 -13.58
C THR A 157 -2.58 -6.02 -14.16
N GLN A 158 -2.33 -4.79 -13.73
CA GLN A 158 -2.93 -3.58 -14.28
C GLN A 158 -1.82 -2.69 -14.86
N ASP A 159 -2.02 -2.17 -16.07
CA ASP A 159 -1.09 -1.27 -16.73
C ASP A 159 -1.00 0.07 -15.97
N ALA A 160 0.23 0.49 -15.65
CA ALA A 160 0.49 1.76 -14.98
C ALA A 160 0.39 2.98 -15.90
N SER A 161 0.29 2.77 -17.22
CA SER A 161 0.15 3.82 -18.24
C SER A 161 -1.28 3.99 -18.73
N SER A 162 -2.28 3.51 -17.97
CA SER A 162 -3.70 3.70 -18.30
C SER A 162 -4.02 5.17 -18.57
N ALA A 163 -4.83 5.42 -19.59
CA ALA A 163 -5.27 6.76 -19.96
C ALA A 163 -6.12 7.46 -18.88
N LEU A 164 -6.74 6.66 -17.99
CA LEU A 164 -7.56 7.17 -16.87
C LEU A 164 -6.75 7.49 -15.62
N GLY A 165 -5.45 7.24 -15.65
CA GLY A 165 -4.56 7.42 -14.52
C GLY A 165 -3.80 6.15 -14.17
N PRO A 166 -2.71 6.27 -13.41
CA PRO A 166 -1.81 5.15 -13.15
C PRO A 166 -2.38 4.10 -12.17
N CYS A 167 -3.56 4.34 -11.62
CA CYS A 167 -4.21 3.44 -10.65
C CYS A 167 -5.54 2.88 -11.14
N GLU A 168 -6.06 3.32 -12.30
CA GLU A 168 -7.37 2.97 -12.84
C GLU A 168 -7.23 2.30 -14.19
N GLY A 169 -6.93 1.04 -14.21
CA GLY A 169 -6.81 0.23 -15.41
C GLY A 169 -7.48 -1.13 -15.26
N VAL A 170 -7.66 -1.81 -16.39
CA VAL A 170 -8.23 -3.16 -16.43
C VAL A 170 -7.21 -4.18 -15.93
N TRP A 171 -7.64 -5.06 -15.04
CA TRP A 171 -6.86 -6.22 -14.61
C TRP A 171 -6.96 -7.34 -15.63
N SER A 172 -5.82 -7.83 -16.08
CA SER A 172 -5.74 -8.89 -17.07
C SER A 172 -4.62 -9.89 -16.76
N PRO A 173 -4.80 -11.18 -17.15
CA PRO A 173 -3.77 -12.18 -16.97
C PRO A 173 -2.75 -12.15 -18.13
N SER A 174 -1.49 -12.39 -17.82
CA SER A 174 -0.41 -12.61 -18.80
C SER A 174 0.63 -13.55 -18.20
N ARG A 175 1.33 -14.32 -19.03
CA ARG A 175 2.49 -15.09 -18.54
C ARG A 175 3.63 -14.13 -18.20
N ILE A 176 4.40 -14.46 -17.19
CA ILE A 176 5.57 -13.65 -16.82
C ILE A 176 6.58 -13.50 -17.96
N THR A 177 6.65 -14.49 -18.84
CA THR A 177 7.52 -14.52 -20.04
C THR A 177 7.07 -13.64 -21.19
N ASP A 178 5.80 -13.20 -21.19
CA ASP A 178 5.24 -12.40 -22.28
C ASP A 178 5.64 -10.91 -22.19
N PHE A 179 6.12 -10.47 -21.03
CA PHE A 179 6.57 -9.10 -20.82
C PHE A 179 7.96 -8.88 -21.44
N LYS A 180 7.98 -8.21 -22.59
CA LYS A 180 9.21 -7.80 -23.28
C LYS A 180 9.36 -6.30 -23.23
N LYS A 181 10.57 -5.83 -22.94
CA LYS A 181 10.89 -4.41 -22.98
C LYS A 181 10.72 -3.89 -24.40
N ASP A 182 9.87 -2.89 -24.56
CA ASP A 182 9.76 -2.13 -25.80
C ASP A 182 10.76 -0.96 -25.75
N PRO A 183 11.80 -0.92 -26.62
CA PRO A 183 12.76 0.19 -26.65
C PRO A 183 12.11 1.55 -26.96
N GLY A 184 10.99 1.55 -27.72
CA GLY A 184 10.22 2.76 -28.04
C GLY A 184 9.31 3.24 -26.92
N ASN A 185 8.95 2.35 -25.98
CA ASN A 185 8.12 2.68 -24.84
C ASN A 185 8.63 2.00 -23.55
N PRO A 186 9.57 2.60 -22.83
CA PRO A 186 10.13 2.06 -21.58
C PRO A 186 9.08 1.79 -20.49
N ARG A 187 7.89 2.40 -20.60
CA ARG A 187 6.79 2.25 -19.65
C ARG A 187 5.86 1.07 -19.97
N SER A 188 5.98 0.46 -21.14
CA SER A 188 5.10 -0.64 -21.62
C SER A 188 5.05 -1.85 -20.67
N CYS A 189 6.13 -2.08 -19.91
CA CYS A 189 6.23 -3.18 -18.94
C CYS A 189 5.95 -2.75 -17.50
N VAL A 190 5.55 -1.50 -17.23
CA VAL A 190 5.28 -1.06 -15.84
C VAL A 190 3.84 -1.40 -15.45
N ARG A 191 3.70 -2.01 -14.28
CA ARG A 191 2.42 -2.44 -13.71
C ARG A 191 2.23 -1.85 -12.32
N THR A 192 0.97 -1.55 -11.97
CA THR A 192 0.64 -1.08 -10.63
C THR A 192 0.66 -2.24 -9.63
N MET A 193 0.61 -1.90 -8.35
CA MET A 193 0.37 -2.86 -7.28
C MET A 193 -1.14 -3.10 -7.10
N PRO A 194 -1.51 -4.26 -6.54
CA PRO A 194 -0.67 -5.45 -6.33
C PRO A 194 -0.45 -6.22 -7.64
N ILE A 195 0.47 -7.18 -7.64
CA ILE A 195 0.55 -8.20 -8.69
C ILE A 195 0.17 -9.53 -8.06
N THR A 196 -0.85 -10.18 -8.61
CA THR A 196 -1.27 -11.53 -8.18
C THR A 196 -0.72 -12.57 -9.14
N ALA A 197 -0.09 -13.62 -8.61
CA ALA A 197 0.56 -14.67 -9.35
C ALA A 197 -0.13 -16.01 -9.10
N GLU A 198 -0.65 -16.64 -10.17
CA GLU A 198 -1.08 -18.03 -10.15
C GLU A 198 0.14 -18.94 -10.40
N LEU A 199 0.48 -19.74 -9.39
CA LEU A 199 1.71 -20.52 -9.39
C LEU A 199 1.53 -21.86 -10.14
N PRO A 200 2.52 -22.33 -10.90
CA PRO A 200 2.47 -23.63 -11.54
C PRO A 200 2.34 -24.75 -10.48
N GLY A 201 1.36 -25.63 -10.70
CA GLY A 201 1.04 -26.71 -9.75
C GLY A 201 0.21 -26.27 -8.54
N GLY A 202 -0.50 -25.14 -8.64
CA GLY A 202 -1.49 -24.64 -7.68
C GLY A 202 -0.91 -23.70 -6.61
N GLY A 203 -1.79 -22.97 -5.95
CA GLY A 203 -1.48 -21.91 -5.02
C GLY A 203 -1.34 -20.55 -5.71
N VAL A 204 -1.41 -19.50 -4.91
CA VAL A 204 -1.35 -18.12 -5.36
C VAL A 204 -0.39 -17.32 -4.49
N ALA A 205 0.29 -16.37 -5.11
CA ALA A 205 1.09 -15.37 -4.41
C ALA A 205 0.63 -13.96 -4.83
N LEU A 206 0.94 -12.96 -3.97
CA LEU A 206 0.71 -11.56 -4.30
C LEU A 206 1.89 -10.74 -3.80
N ILE A 207 2.36 -9.81 -4.61
CA ILE A 207 3.43 -8.90 -4.23
C ILE A 207 2.96 -7.45 -4.23
N GLN A 208 3.36 -6.70 -3.19
CA GLN A 208 3.16 -5.25 -3.07
C GLN A 208 4.03 -4.65 -1.97
N GLU A 209 3.81 -3.37 -1.67
CA GLU A 209 4.34 -2.72 -0.47
C GLU A 209 3.27 -2.61 0.63
N ALA A 210 3.71 -2.39 1.88
CA ALA A 210 2.82 -2.11 3.00
C ALA A 210 3.38 -1.02 3.92
N ALA A 211 2.45 -0.36 4.64
CA ALA A 211 2.72 0.73 5.57
C ALA A 211 3.56 1.86 4.94
N ASN A 212 3.20 2.30 3.73
CA ASN A 212 3.86 3.42 3.05
C ASN A 212 3.10 4.74 3.32
N PHE A 213 3.07 5.16 4.56
CA PHE A 213 2.50 6.44 5.04
C PHE A 213 3.28 6.91 6.27
N ASN A 214 3.27 8.22 6.55
CA ASN A 214 4.05 8.88 7.61
C ASN A 214 5.57 8.60 7.50
N ARG A 215 6.11 8.41 6.29
CA ARG A 215 7.49 7.96 6.08
C ARG A 215 8.35 8.87 5.22
N LYS A 216 7.78 9.84 4.54
CA LYS A 216 8.49 10.65 3.55
C LYS A 216 9.15 9.78 2.48
N TRP A 217 8.43 8.81 1.96
CA TRP A 217 8.91 7.82 1.00
C TRP A 217 8.07 7.84 -0.28
N SER A 218 8.66 7.46 -1.42
CA SER A 218 7.93 7.27 -2.68
C SER A 218 7.35 5.87 -2.77
N GLY A 219 6.16 5.73 -3.36
CA GLY A 219 5.57 4.44 -3.66
C GLY A 219 6.24 3.74 -4.85
N ILE A 220 6.24 2.41 -4.84
CA ILE A 220 6.75 1.62 -5.95
C ILE A 220 5.66 1.23 -6.95
N LYS A 221 6.10 0.94 -8.17
CA LYS A 221 5.43 0.12 -9.18
C LYS A 221 6.36 -1.02 -9.57
N PHE A 222 5.90 -1.93 -10.42
CA PHE A 222 6.73 -3.05 -10.88
C PHE A 222 7.01 -2.95 -12.38
N SER A 223 8.29 -2.92 -12.74
CA SER A 223 8.73 -3.13 -14.12
C SER A 223 8.90 -4.63 -14.36
N LEU A 224 8.12 -5.19 -15.28
CA LEU A 224 8.12 -6.60 -15.62
C LEU A 224 9.02 -6.84 -16.82
N GLN A 225 10.15 -7.50 -16.58
CA GLN A 225 11.10 -7.84 -17.63
C GLN A 225 12.00 -9.01 -17.18
N ASP A 226 12.49 -9.77 -18.13
CA ASP A 226 13.43 -10.88 -17.90
C ASP A 226 12.92 -11.87 -16.85
N GLY A 227 11.61 -12.18 -16.86
CA GLY A 227 11.00 -13.12 -15.94
C GLY A 227 10.88 -12.64 -14.48
N ALA A 228 11.07 -11.33 -14.21
CA ALA A 228 10.99 -10.77 -12.85
C ALA A 228 10.17 -9.47 -12.79
N CYS A 229 9.50 -9.26 -11.67
CA CYS A 229 8.86 -8.01 -11.29
C CYS A 229 9.87 -7.18 -10.48
N ARG A 230 10.38 -6.08 -11.03
CA ARG A 230 11.39 -5.22 -10.38
C ARG A 230 10.72 -3.99 -9.78
N ALA A 231 10.97 -3.69 -8.52
CA ALA A 231 10.50 -2.47 -7.89
C ALA A 231 11.13 -1.24 -8.55
N VAL A 232 10.30 -0.24 -8.89
CA VAL A 232 10.72 1.02 -9.49
C VAL A 232 9.96 2.20 -8.89
N TYR A 233 10.65 3.30 -8.65
CA TYR A 233 10.02 4.57 -8.24
C TYR A 233 9.50 5.29 -9.48
N PHE A 234 8.38 4.80 -10.01
CA PHE A 234 7.85 5.20 -11.32
C PHE A 234 7.50 6.69 -11.40
N GLN A 235 7.02 7.25 -10.31
CA GLN A 235 6.57 8.65 -10.22
C GLN A 235 7.64 9.61 -9.69
N ASP A 236 8.75 9.06 -9.18
CA ASP A 236 9.96 9.79 -8.79
C ASP A 236 11.18 9.14 -9.48
N PRO A 237 11.24 9.14 -10.85
CA PRO A 237 12.24 8.37 -11.59
C PRO A 237 13.67 8.88 -11.42
N GLY A 238 13.85 10.12 -10.94
CA GLY A 238 15.15 10.69 -10.56
C GLY A 238 15.58 10.36 -9.14
N GLY A 239 14.79 9.59 -8.42
CA GLY A 239 14.95 9.37 -6.98
C GLY A 239 14.34 10.50 -6.14
N PHE A 240 14.52 10.39 -4.83
CA PHE A 240 13.96 11.33 -3.86
C PHE A 240 14.85 11.42 -2.63
N SER A 241 14.60 12.42 -1.79
CA SER A 241 15.30 12.62 -0.53
C SER A 241 14.39 12.28 0.64
N ALA A 242 14.90 11.51 1.60
CA ALA A 242 14.18 11.16 2.82
C ALA A 242 15.03 11.44 4.05
N PRO A 243 14.44 11.87 5.19
CA PRO A 243 15.16 11.95 6.47
C PRO A 243 15.77 10.58 6.83
N SER A 244 16.97 10.57 7.38
CA SER A 244 17.62 9.32 7.84
C SER A 244 16.89 8.64 9.00
N SER A 245 15.98 9.34 9.67
CA SER A 245 15.06 8.80 10.66
C SER A 245 13.86 8.05 10.03
N SER A 246 13.62 8.23 8.73
CA SER A 246 12.50 7.57 8.05
C SER A 246 12.76 6.08 7.89
N GLU A 247 11.74 5.30 8.17
CA GLU A 247 11.73 3.86 7.90
C GLU A 247 11.26 3.60 6.47
N MET A 248 11.90 2.67 5.78
CA MET A 248 11.41 2.21 4.48
C MET A 248 10.09 1.45 4.63
N PRO A 249 9.14 1.57 3.68
CA PRO A 249 7.95 0.73 3.64
C PRO A 249 8.31 -0.75 3.48
N TRP A 250 7.41 -1.62 3.94
CA TRP A 250 7.60 -3.05 3.79
C TRP A 250 7.41 -3.50 2.34
N ARG A 251 8.19 -4.47 1.90
CA ARG A 251 7.95 -5.28 0.71
C ARG A 251 7.31 -6.58 1.14
N VAL A 252 6.18 -6.91 0.51
CA VAL A 252 5.30 -8.00 0.96
C VAL A 252 5.15 -9.04 -0.13
N ILE A 253 5.20 -10.30 0.27
CA ILE A 253 4.90 -11.46 -0.55
C ILE A 253 3.85 -12.27 0.21
N LEU A 254 2.60 -12.24 -0.20
CA LEU A 254 1.56 -13.13 0.31
C LEU A 254 1.66 -14.48 -0.40
N VAL A 255 1.42 -15.57 0.32
CA VAL A 255 1.47 -16.94 -0.24
C VAL A 255 0.34 -17.76 0.34
N ASN A 256 -0.60 -18.17 -0.50
CA ASN A 256 -1.77 -18.91 -0.07
C ASN A 256 -1.97 -20.17 -0.95
N ASP A 257 -2.67 -21.15 -0.41
CA ASP A 257 -2.92 -22.41 -1.13
C ASP A 257 -4.00 -22.24 -2.21
N ASP A 258 -4.89 -21.24 -2.03
CA ASP A 258 -5.97 -20.90 -2.95
C ASP A 258 -6.37 -19.41 -2.88
N LEU A 259 -7.32 -19.01 -3.71
CA LEU A 259 -7.88 -17.65 -3.75
C LEU A 259 -8.64 -17.27 -2.48
N ASN A 260 -9.30 -18.24 -1.80
CA ASN A 260 -10.00 -17.95 -0.54
C ASN A 260 -9.00 -17.58 0.56
N GLY A 261 -7.87 -18.29 0.63
CA GLY A 261 -6.78 -17.96 1.54
C GLY A 261 -6.18 -16.58 1.23
N LEU A 262 -6.06 -16.21 -0.06
CA LEU A 262 -5.55 -14.90 -0.46
C LEU A 262 -6.49 -13.76 -0.03
N VAL A 263 -7.79 -13.88 -0.27
CA VAL A 263 -8.79 -12.87 0.14
C VAL A 263 -8.79 -12.69 1.66
N ARG A 264 -8.54 -13.76 2.41
CA ARG A 264 -8.51 -13.75 3.88
C ARG A 264 -7.15 -13.35 4.47
N ASN A 265 -6.19 -12.99 3.65
CA ASN A 265 -4.85 -12.68 4.11
C ASN A 265 -4.78 -11.27 4.72
N ASP A 266 -4.38 -11.17 5.97
CA ASP A 266 -4.33 -9.93 6.76
C ASP A 266 -2.89 -9.47 7.07
N VAL A 267 -1.90 -9.99 6.35
CA VAL A 267 -0.49 -9.59 6.54
C VAL A 267 -0.31 -8.10 6.28
N ILE A 268 -0.89 -7.55 5.20
CA ILE A 268 -0.72 -6.13 4.84
C ILE A 268 -1.18 -5.21 5.97
N PRO A 269 -2.43 -5.24 6.45
CA PRO A 269 -2.85 -4.37 7.54
C PRO A 269 -2.12 -4.65 8.86
N SER A 270 -1.62 -5.88 9.10
CA SER A 270 -0.83 -6.20 10.30
C SER A 270 0.51 -5.46 10.39
N LEU A 271 1.03 -4.98 9.26
CA LEU A 271 2.29 -4.23 9.19
C LEU A 271 2.13 -2.74 9.49
N ALA A 272 0.92 -2.23 9.42
CA ALA A 272 0.58 -0.87 9.78
C ALA A 272 0.58 -0.68 11.31
N PRO A 273 1.04 0.46 11.83
CA PRO A 273 0.94 0.78 13.25
C PRO A 273 -0.52 0.92 13.70
N GLU A 274 -0.73 0.82 15.02
CA GLU A 274 -2.03 1.12 15.62
C GLU A 274 -2.39 2.61 15.42
N PRO A 275 -3.69 2.95 15.52
CA PRO A 275 -4.14 4.34 15.47
C PRO A 275 -3.46 5.18 16.57
N ASP A 276 -3.13 6.43 16.26
CA ASP A 276 -2.67 7.38 17.28
C ASP A 276 -3.79 7.64 18.30
N ARG A 277 -3.57 7.26 19.55
CA ARG A 277 -4.54 7.39 20.64
C ARG A 277 -4.88 8.84 21.00
N ASN A 278 -4.05 9.81 20.62
CA ASN A 278 -4.37 11.23 20.80
C ASN A 278 -5.42 11.69 19.78
N LEU A 279 -5.38 11.15 18.55
CA LEU A 279 -6.37 11.44 17.50
C LEU A 279 -7.58 10.53 17.61
N PHE A 280 -7.39 9.28 17.99
CA PHE A 280 -8.41 8.23 18.06
C PHE A 280 -8.38 7.53 19.43
N PRO A 281 -8.85 8.18 20.51
CA PRO A 281 -8.84 7.57 21.85
C PRO A 281 -9.59 6.23 21.89
N GLU A 282 -10.65 6.09 21.09
CA GLU A 282 -11.51 4.91 20.98
C GLU A 282 -11.17 4.04 19.76
N GLY A 283 -10.05 4.35 19.08
CA GLY A 283 -9.61 3.65 17.87
C GLY A 283 -10.65 3.71 16.74
N SER A 284 -10.91 2.56 16.12
CA SER A 284 -11.90 2.41 15.05
C SER A 284 -13.37 2.56 15.52
N LYS A 285 -13.60 2.54 16.83
CA LYS A 285 -14.93 2.67 17.46
C LYS A 285 -15.33 4.11 17.81
N ALA A 286 -14.53 5.10 17.42
CA ALA A 286 -14.84 6.50 17.64
C ALA A 286 -16.25 6.83 17.08
N PRO A 287 -17.17 7.46 17.87
CA PRO A 287 -18.59 7.59 17.51
C PRO A 287 -18.86 8.36 16.22
N TRP A 288 -17.91 9.18 15.79
CA TRP A 288 -18.00 9.94 14.54
C TRP A 288 -17.56 9.15 13.30
N ILE A 289 -16.91 8.00 13.48
CA ILE A 289 -16.47 7.12 12.40
C ILE A 289 -17.57 6.10 12.12
N LYS A 290 -18.35 6.34 11.08
CA LYS A 290 -19.51 5.52 10.72
C LYS A 290 -19.45 5.18 9.24
N PRO A 291 -19.03 3.97 8.85
CA PRO A 291 -19.21 3.48 7.48
C PRO A 291 -20.69 3.46 7.10
N GLY A 292 -20.98 3.62 5.81
CA GLY A 292 -22.36 3.58 5.33
C GLY A 292 -22.44 3.65 3.81
N ARG A 293 -23.68 3.61 3.30
CA ARG A 293 -24.03 3.69 1.89
C ARG A 293 -24.39 5.13 1.54
N SER A 294 -24.14 5.54 0.31
CA SER A 294 -24.36 6.91 -0.13
C SER A 294 -25.11 6.95 -1.45
N THR A 295 -26.10 7.84 -1.57
CA THR A 295 -26.60 8.27 -2.87
C THR A 295 -25.58 9.22 -3.51
N TRP A 296 -25.57 9.32 -4.84
CA TRP A 296 -24.56 10.08 -5.59
C TRP A 296 -25.12 10.60 -6.91
N THR A 297 -25.23 11.92 -7.05
CA THR A 297 -25.85 12.57 -8.24
C THR A 297 -24.99 12.47 -9.49
N TRP A 298 -23.68 12.44 -9.36
CA TRP A 298 -22.76 12.40 -10.50
C TRP A 298 -23.03 11.21 -11.44
N TRP A 299 -23.21 10.03 -10.85
CA TRP A 299 -23.47 8.81 -11.62
C TRP A 299 -24.76 8.88 -12.46
N ASP A 300 -25.82 9.49 -11.91
CA ASP A 300 -27.12 9.56 -12.55
C ASP A 300 -27.22 10.72 -13.57
N ARG A 301 -26.72 11.90 -13.21
CA ARG A 301 -27.00 13.16 -13.93
C ARG A 301 -25.77 13.84 -14.51
N GLY A 302 -24.56 13.46 -14.13
CA GLY A 302 -23.32 14.09 -14.56
C GLY A 302 -23.19 15.56 -14.18
N ASN A 303 -24.03 16.06 -13.24
CA ASN A 303 -23.99 17.43 -12.74
C ASN A 303 -24.31 17.48 -11.25
N VAL A 304 -24.05 18.63 -10.61
CA VAL A 304 -24.26 18.82 -9.17
C VAL A 304 -25.02 20.13 -8.94
N LEU A 305 -26.29 20.19 -9.41
CA LEU A 305 -27.17 21.30 -9.13
C LEU A 305 -27.63 21.26 -7.66
N GLU A 306 -27.66 22.43 -7.00
CA GLU A 306 -28.03 22.55 -5.58
C GLU A 306 -29.40 21.90 -5.29
N ASN A 307 -30.41 22.18 -6.13
CA ASN A 307 -31.78 21.70 -5.90
C ASN A 307 -31.91 20.18 -6.01
N ASP A 308 -31.11 19.52 -6.84
CA ASP A 308 -31.16 18.07 -7.01
C ASP A 308 -30.69 17.33 -5.75
N GLN A 309 -29.79 17.93 -4.97
CA GLN A 309 -29.23 17.31 -3.79
C GLN A 309 -30.29 17.00 -2.72
N TYR A 310 -31.30 17.84 -2.57
CA TYR A 310 -32.40 17.61 -1.62
C TYR A 310 -33.19 16.35 -1.95
N ALA A 311 -33.49 16.12 -3.24
CA ALA A 311 -34.19 14.91 -3.71
C ALA A 311 -33.36 13.65 -3.45
N PHE A 312 -32.02 13.70 -3.64
CA PHE A 312 -31.14 12.56 -3.36
C PHE A 312 -30.95 12.31 -1.85
N VAL A 313 -31.03 13.34 -1.03
CA VAL A 313 -31.11 13.18 0.44
C VAL A 313 -32.42 12.47 0.80
N ASP A 314 -33.55 12.85 0.19
CA ASP A 314 -34.84 12.20 0.43
C ASP A 314 -34.81 10.73 0.02
N MET A 315 -34.22 10.43 -1.13
CA MET A 315 -33.99 9.06 -1.60
C MET A 315 -33.10 8.26 -0.64
N ALA A 316 -32.00 8.84 -0.15
CA ALA A 316 -31.13 8.18 0.85
C ALA A 316 -31.92 7.84 2.12
N ALA A 317 -32.74 8.77 2.60
CA ALA A 317 -33.59 8.57 3.78
C ALA A 317 -34.64 7.47 3.55
N GLU A 318 -35.31 7.44 2.38
CA GLU A 318 -36.28 6.42 2.00
C GLU A 318 -35.67 5.02 1.94
N PHE A 319 -34.45 4.91 1.36
CA PHE A 319 -33.70 3.64 1.31
C PHE A 319 -33.06 3.24 2.63
N GLY A 320 -33.10 4.08 3.65
CA GLY A 320 -32.40 3.87 4.92
C GLY A 320 -30.88 3.88 4.73
N TRP A 321 -30.37 4.68 3.80
CA TRP A 321 -28.94 4.86 3.58
C TRP A 321 -28.41 6.01 4.42
N GLU A 322 -27.14 5.86 4.83
CA GLU A 322 -26.53 6.70 5.84
C GLU A 322 -26.09 8.06 5.28
N TYR A 323 -25.82 8.17 3.96
CA TYR A 323 -25.17 9.33 3.39
C TYR A 323 -25.75 9.75 2.03
N HIS A 324 -25.45 11.01 1.71
CA HIS A 324 -25.51 11.56 0.36
C HIS A 324 -24.18 12.25 0.04
N LEU A 325 -23.58 11.95 -1.14
CA LEU A 325 -22.34 12.55 -1.63
C LEU A 325 -22.67 13.66 -2.63
N VAL A 326 -22.29 14.89 -2.27
CA VAL A 326 -22.29 16.07 -3.14
C VAL A 326 -20.96 16.11 -3.89
N ASP A 327 -20.97 15.86 -5.19
CA ASP A 327 -19.78 15.77 -6.03
C ASP A 327 -19.29 17.14 -6.54
N GLU A 328 -18.42 17.16 -7.57
CA GLU A 328 -17.82 18.38 -8.14
C GLU A 328 -18.89 19.39 -8.56
N GLY A 329 -18.68 20.68 -8.29
CA GLY A 329 -19.57 21.78 -8.70
C GLY A 329 -20.19 22.55 -7.54
N TRP A 330 -20.29 21.99 -6.34
CA TRP A 330 -20.90 22.65 -5.18
C TRP A 330 -20.26 24.01 -4.81
N LYS A 331 -18.95 24.18 -5.09
CA LYS A 331 -18.24 25.45 -4.86
C LYS A 331 -18.79 26.61 -5.71
N LYS A 332 -19.60 26.32 -6.72
CA LYS A 332 -20.25 27.28 -7.62
C LYS A 332 -21.71 27.55 -7.27
N TRP A 333 -22.25 27.00 -6.19
CA TRP A 333 -23.62 27.22 -5.76
C TRP A 333 -23.87 28.68 -5.29
N GLY A 334 -22.87 29.35 -4.73
CA GLY A 334 -22.87 30.74 -4.37
C GLY A 334 -21.97 31.61 -5.26
N ARG A 335 -22.00 32.90 -5.06
CA ARG A 335 -21.09 33.86 -5.72
C ARG A 335 -19.69 33.85 -5.14
N SER A 336 -19.54 33.22 -3.98
CA SER A 336 -18.26 33.06 -3.26
C SER A 336 -18.23 31.72 -2.56
N LEU A 337 -17.03 31.26 -2.18
CA LEU A 337 -16.88 30.03 -1.42
C LEU A 337 -17.61 30.05 -0.05
N PRO A 338 -17.58 31.15 0.74
CA PRO A 338 -18.39 31.24 1.95
C PRO A 338 -19.90 31.08 1.66
N GLU A 339 -20.45 31.74 0.64
CA GLU A 339 -21.87 31.58 0.26
C GLU A 339 -22.21 30.14 -0.15
N SER A 340 -21.29 29.45 -0.87
CA SER A 340 -21.46 28.05 -1.20
C SER A 340 -21.41 27.15 0.06
N MET A 341 -20.55 27.47 1.02
CA MET A 341 -20.50 26.77 2.32
C MET A 341 -21.77 26.98 3.15
N ASP A 342 -22.38 28.18 3.11
CA ASP A 342 -23.66 28.44 3.78
C ASP A 342 -24.78 27.58 3.18
N LYS A 343 -24.82 27.44 1.85
CA LYS A 343 -25.76 26.55 1.16
C LYS A 343 -25.53 25.10 1.50
N LEU A 344 -24.27 24.67 1.54
CA LEU A 344 -23.89 23.33 1.98
C LEU A 344 -24.34 23.06 3.43
N ALA A 345 -24.17 24.02 4.34
CA ALA A 345 -24.63 23.92 5.72
C ALA A 345 -26.16 23.78 5.83
N LYS A 346 -26.92 24.47 4.98
CA LYS A 346 -28.38 24.31 4.90
C LYS A 346 -28.75 22.90 4.44
N LEU A 347 -28.09 22.37 3.42
CA LEU A 347 -28.29 21.00 2.96
C LEU A 347 -27.92 19.98 4.06
N ALA A 348 -26.78 20.18 4.74
CA ALA A 348 -26.35 19.30 5.82
C ALA A 348 -27.36 19.30 7.01
N SER A 349 -27.92 20.46 7.35
CA SER A 349 -28.98 20.58 8.36
C SER A 349 -30.27 19.85 7.94
N TYR A 350 -30.68 20.02 6.68
CA TYR A 350 -31.84 19.32 6.11
C TYR A 350 -31.65 17.79 6.17
N ALA A 351 -30.50 17.31 5.73
CA ALA A 351 -30.15 15.91 5.71
C ALA A 351 -30.10 15.31 7.14
N ALA A 352 -29.52 16.05 8.09
CA ALA A 352 -29.45 15.64 9.48
C ALA A 352 -30.86 15.45 10.10
N GLY A 353 -31.85 16.27 9.73
CA GLY A 353 -33.25 16.11 10.12
C GLY A 353 -33.90 14.83 9.60
N LYS A 354 -33.27 14.17 8.62
CA LYS A 354 -33.69 12.89 8.02
C LYS A 354 -32.75 11.71 8.38
N ASN A 355 -31.83 11.92 9.31
CA ASN A 355 -30.76 10.97 9.69
C ASN A 355 -29.79 10.61 8.54
N VAL A 356 -29.63 11.51 7.56
CA VAL A 356 -28.67 11.37 6.44
C VAL A 356 -27.49 12.31 6.68
N GLY A 357 -26.28 11.82 6.52
CA GLY A 357 -25.06 12.63 6.57
C GLY A 357 -24.64 13.09 5.18
N ILE A 358 -24.00 14.26 5.10
CA ILE A 358 -23.49 14.79 3.83
C ILE A 358 -21.99 14.54 3.74
N TRP A 359 -21.55 14.06 2.57
CA TRP A 359 -20.18 14.04 2.12
C TRP A 359 -20.01 15.06 1.00
N VAL A 360 -18.79 15.62 0.83
CA VAL A 360 -18.52 16.59 -0.22
C VAL A 360 -17.23 16.26 -0.96
N TRP A 361 -17.25 16.49 -2.26
CA TRP A 361 -16.12 16.32 -3.14
C TRP A 361 -15.15 17.51 -3.08
N VAL A 362 -13.85 17.22 -3.16
CA VAL A 362 -12.78 18.21 -3.25
C VAL A 362 -11.68 17.67 -4.17
N ARG A 363 -11.19 18.50 -5.08
CA ARG A 363 -10.01 18.18 -5.87
C ARG A 363 -8.75 18.33 -5.00
N TRP A 364 -7.81 17.38 -5.05
CA TRP A 364 -6.59 17.43 -4.25
C TRP A 364 -5.80 18.73 -4.46
N SER A 365 -5.67 19.21 -5.72
CA SER A 365 -4.94 20.44 -6.06
C SER A 365 -5.55 21.71 -5.47
N ASP A 366 -6.84 21.71 -5.15
CA ASP A 366 -7.51 22.88 -4.56
C ASP A 366 -7.10 23.13 -3.11
N VAL A 367 -6.59 22.11 -2.44
CA VAL A 367 -6.20 22.17 -1.02
C VAL A 367 -4.73 21.89 -0.77
N ASN A 368 -4.00 21.39 -1.78
CA ASN A 368 -2.56 21.17 -1.66
C ASN A 368 -1.78 22.47 -1.85
N ASN A 369 -1.30 23.05 -0.75
CA ASN A 369 -0.40 24.20 -0.79
C ASN A 369 0.72 24.00 0.26
N PRO A 370 1.81 23.31 -0.10
CA PRO A 370 2.91 23.06 0.83
C PRO A 370 3.72 24.34 1.16
N ALA A 371 3.65 25.38 0.32
CA ALA A 371 4.45 26.59 0.47
C ALA A 371 4.16 27.37 1.76
N ASN A 372 2.94 27.26 2.32
CA ASN A 372 2.55 27.88 3.58
C ASN A 372 2.31 26.84 4.69
N ASP A 373 3.07 25.76 4.70
CA ASP A 373 2.91 24.65 5.63
C ASP A 373 1.46 24.12 5.68
N ARG A 374 0.79 24.10 4.53
CA ARG A 374 -0.59 23.62 4.38
C ARG A 374 -1.62 24.35 5.26
N GLU A 375 -1.36 25.61 5.65
CA GLU A 375 -2.28 26.40 6.47
C GLU A 375 -3.64 26.59 5.78
N ASN A 376 -3.65 26.77 4.46
CA ASN A 376 -4.90 26.86 3.70
C ASN A 376 -5.71 25.56 3.78
N MET A 377 -5.06 24.40 3.76
CA MET A 377 -5.72 23.11 3.96
C MET A 377 -6.37 23.04 5.35
N ARG A 378 -5.65 23.41 6.40
CA ARG A 378 -6.16 23.40 7.78
C ARG A 378 -7.39 24.28 7.94
N ARG A 379 -7.33 25.51 7.42
CA ARG A 379 -8.46 26.46 7.47
C ARG A 379 -9.66 25.97 6.67
N PHE A 380 -9.42 25.42 5.49
CA PHE A 380 -10.48 24.91 4.61
C PHE A 380 -11.22 23.75 5.28
N PHE A 381 -10.52 22.73 5.77
CA PHE A 381 -11.16 21.60 6.45
C PHE A 381 -11.84 22.00 7.75
N SER A 382 -11.26 22.92 8.51
CA SER A 382 -11.92 23.48 9.69
C SER A 382 -13.20 24.25 9.34
N SER A 383 -13.24 24.97 8.21
CA SER A 383 -14.46 25.65 7.74
C SER A 383 -15.51 24.67 7.26
N LEU A 384 -15.11 23.63 6.52
CA LEU A 384 -16.01 22.56 6.07
C LEU A 384 -16.62 21.79 7.24
N SER A 385 -15.85 21.47 8.28
CA SER A 385 -16.40 20.75 9.44
C SER A 385 -17.52 21.50 10.14
N LYS A 386 -17.46 22.85 10.13
CA LYS A 386 -18.50 23.72 10.71
C LYS A 386 -19.83 23.69 9.94
N THR A 387 -19.84 23.26 8.68
CA THR A 387 -21.07 23.12 7.89
C THR A 387 -21.91 21.92 8.30
N GLY A 388 -21.37 21.00 9.16
CA GLY A 388 -22.08 19.81 9.62
C GLY A 388 -21.94 18.58 8.72
N ILE A 389 -21.08 18.62 7.69
CA ILE A 389 -20.76 17.44 6.85
C ILE A 389 -20.09 16.34 7.67
N ARG A 390 -20.09 15.11 7.16
CA ARG A 390 -19.55 13.93 7.82
C ARG A 390 -18.24 13.43 7.21
N GLY A 391 -17.98 13.76 5.95
CA GLY A 391 -16.78 13.29 5.28
C GLY A 391 -16.48 14.03 3.99
N ILE A 392 -15.33 13.73 3.42
CA ILE A 392 -14.82 14.38 2.20
C ILE A 392 -14.32 13.30 1.23
N LYS A 393 -14.76 13.39 -0.03
CA LYS A 393 -14.15 12.70 -1.16
C LYS A 393 -13.04 13.58 -1.71
N ILE A 394 -11.77 13.12 -1.64
CA ILE A 394 -10.62 13.80 -2.24
C ILE A 394 -10.28 13.10 -3.55
N ASP A 395 -10.34 13.81 -4.66
CA ASP A 395 -10.28 13.24 -5.99
C ASP A 395 -9.05 13.66 -6.80
N PHE A 396 -8.78 12.89 -7.89
CA PHE A 396 -7.65 13.06 -8.81
C PHE A 396 -6.28 12.91 -8.13
N MET A 397 -6.18 11.96 -7.22
CA MET A 397 -4.92 11.68 -6.52
C MET A 397 -3.81 11.20 -7.46
N ASP A 398 -4.09 10.28 -8.38
CA ASP A 398 -3.33 9.83 -9.57
C ASP A 398 -1.83 9.59 -9.41
N SER A 399 -1.32 9.50 -8.20
CA SER A 399 0.11 9.36 -7.96
C SER A 399 0.41 8.67 -6.63
N ALA A 400 1.55 7.98 -6.58
CA ALA A 400 2.20 7.51 -5.37
C ALA A 400 3.61 8.14 -5.23
N SER A 401 3.85 9.33 -5.81
CA SER A 401 5.08 10.08 -5.57
C SER A 401 5.22 10.46 -4.09
N GLN A 402 6.45 10.72 -3.66
CA GLN A 402 6.70 11.18 -2.29
C GLN A 402 5.83 12.39 -1.91
N GLU A 403 5.72 13.39 -2.80
CA GLU A 403 4.87 14.57 -2.59
C GLU A 403 3.40 14.20 -2.36
N ARG A 404 2.88 13.25 -3.18
CA ARG A 404 1.49 12.84 -3.07
C ARG A 404 1.22 12.03 -1.81
N LEU A 405 2.13 11.14 -1.41
CA LEU A 405 2.01 10.39 -0.16
C LEU A 405 2.10 11.32 1.06
N ASP A 406 2.96 12.33 1.04
CA ASP A 406 3.00 13.38 2.05
C ASP A 406 1.68 14.18 2.12
N PHE A 407 0.99 14.34 1.00
CA PHE A 407 -0.31 14.98 0.97
C PHE A 407 -1.40 14.08 1.60
N TYR A 408 -1.41 12.76 1.31
CA TYR A 408 -2.32 11.81 1.97
C TYR A 408 -2.19 11.89 3.49
N ASP A 409 -0.96 11.85 4.00
CA ASP A 409 -0.67 11.94 5.44
C ASP A 409 -1.20 13.22 6.06
N ALA A 410 -0.95 14.36 5.41
CA ALA A 410 -1.42 15.66 5.89
C ALA A 410 -2.94 15.77 5.88
N VAL A 411 -3.61 15.24 4.85
CA VAL A 411 -5.07 15.18 4.78
C VAL A 411 -5.62 14.30 5.89
N ALA A 412 -5.11 13.08 6.03
CA ALA A 412 -5.57 12.14 7.05
C ALA A 412 -5.49 12.76 8.46
N GLU A 413 -4.33 13.35 8.81
CA GLU A 413 -4.16 14.00 10.10
C GLU A 413 -5.12 15.18 10.31
N ASN A 414 -5.28 16.06 9.31
CA ASN A 414 -6.14 17.24 9.43
C ASN A 414 -7.62 16.87 9.51
N LEU A 415 -8.07 15.88 8.76
CA LEU A 415 -9.46 15.41 8.80
C LEU A 415 -9.77 14.71 10.12
N ALA A 416 -8.85 13.92 10.67
CA ALA A 416 -8.99 13.34 12.00
C ALA A 416 -9.18 14.42 13.08
N LYS A 417 -8.37 15.49 13.06
CA LYS A 417 -8.49 16.64 13.99
C LYS A 417 -9.85 17.35 13.89
N ASN A 418 -10.48 17.32 12.72
CA ASN A 418 -11.79 17.92 12.45
C ASN A 418 -12.94 16.91 12.56
N LYS A 419 -12.70 15.66 12.94
CA LYS A 419 -13.67 14.55 13.03
C LYS A 419 -14.45 14.35 11.72
N LEU A 420 -13.75 14.40 10.60
CA LEU A 420 -14.27 14.13 9.27
C LEU A 420 -13.70 12.82 8.73
N MET A 421 -14.53 12.02 8.11
CA MET A 421 -14.13 10.82 7.38
C MET A 421 -13.58 11.20 6.00
N VAL A 422 -12.80 10.31 5.38
CA VAL A 422 -12.24 10.53 4.05
C VAL A 422 -12.38 9.31 3.15
N ASN A 423 -12.62 9.58 1.88
CA ASN A 423 -12.52 8.67 0.76
C ASN A 423 -11.59 9.31 -0.29
N PHE A 424 -10.61 8.56 -0.77
CA PHE A 424 -9.70 9.02 -1.81
C PHE A 424 -10.06 8.42 -3.16
N HIS A 425 -10.08 9.24 -4.23
CA HIS A 425 -10.35 8.85 -5.61
C HIS A 425 -9.16 9.05 -6.53
N GLY A 426 -9.09 8.26 -7.62
CA GLY A 426 -7.88 8.15 -8.42
C GLY A 426 -6.69 7.69 -7.58
N ALA A 427 -6.96 6.94 -6.53
CA ALA A 427 -6.03 6.73 -5.44
C ALA A 427 -5.04 5.59 -5.73
N ASN A 428 -3.85 5.65 -5.12
CA ASN A 428 -2.92 4.53 -5.11
C ASN A 428 -3.50 3.33 -4.32
N THR A 429 -2.90 2.17 -4.56
CA THR A 429 -3.24 0.94 -3.83
C THR A 429 -3.06 1.13 -2.31
N PRO A 430 -4.00 0.71 -1.46
CA PRO A 430 -3.84 0.73 -0.01
C PRO A 430 -2.64 -0.09 0.44
N THR A 431 -2.00 0.37 1.48
CA THR A 431 -0.84 -0.28 2.10
C THR A 431 -1.07 -0.62 3.58
N GLY A 432 -2.35 -0.63 4.03
CA GLY A 432 -2.78 -0.94 5.39
C GLY A 432 -3.20 0.29 6.20
N GLU A 433 -3.42 1.42 5.54
CA GLU A 433 -3.75 2.70 6.16
C GLU A 433 -5.01 2.63 7.01
N GLU A 434 -5.99 1.82 6.65
CA GLU A 434 -7.26 1.66 7.38
C GLU A 434 -7.09 1.22 8.85
N ARG A 435 -5.95 0.58 9.20
CA ARG A 435 -5.62 0.26 10.59
C ARG A 435 -5.16 1.52 11.34
N SER A 436 -4.32 2.34 10.76
CA SER A 436 -3.72 3.52 11.41
C SER A 436 -4.60 4.76 11.33
N TRP A 437 -5.36 4.88 10.25
CA TRP A 437 -6.29 5.97 9.96
C TRP A 437 -7.73 5.46 9.88
N PRO A 438 -8.36 5.11 11.03
CA PRO A 438 -9.65 4.46 11.03
C PRO A 438 -10.81 5.29 10.44
N HIS A 439 -10.61 6.56 10.14
CA HIS A 439 -11.55 7.45 9.45
C HIS A 439 -11.37 7.46 7.92
N GLU A 440 -10.31 6.84 7.40
CA GLU A 440 -10.19 6.56 5.97
C GLU A 440 -11.11 5.39 5.60
N MET A 441 -12.20 5.69 4.88
CA MET A 441 -13.24 4.70 4.59
C MET A 441 -12.82 3.75 3.47
N SER A 442 -12.28 4.30 2.39
CA SER A 442 -11.87 3.53 1.22
C SER A 442 -10.97 4.35 0.31
N ARG A 443 -10.26 3.65 -0.59
CA ARG A 443 -9.54 4.24 -1.73
C ARG A 443 -10.10 3.65 -3.01
N GLU A 444 -10.63 4.47 -3.92
CA GLU A 444 -10.75 4.08 -5.31
C GLU A 444 -9.33 3.91 -5.89
N GLY A 445 -9.18 3.42 -7.02
CA GLY A 445 -7.91 3.07 -7.69
C GLY A 445 -8.16 1.77 -8.38
N ILE A 446 -9.34 1.72 -9.01
CA ILE A 446 -9.83 0.61 -9.82
C ILE A 446 -10.57 1.17 -11.04
N TYR A 447 -10.62 0.38 -12.09
CA TYR A 447 -11.54 0.60 -13.19
C TYR A 447 -12.92 0.14 -12.77
N GLY A 448 -13.67 1.01 -12.05
CA GLY A 448 -14.94 0.68 -11.42
C GLY A 448 -16.14 0.76 -12.36
N GLY A 449 -17.35 0.48 -11.83
CA GLY A 449 -18.59 0.51 -12.58
C GLY A 449 -18.90 1.87 -13.22
N GLU A 450 -18.45 2.97 -12.65
CA GLU A 450 -18.54 4.32 -13.21
C GLU A 450 -18.00 4.39 -14.64
N GLN A 451 -16.94 3.67 -14.94
CA GLN A 451 -16.30 3.66 -16.26
C GLN A 451 -17.18 3.07 -17.37
N ASN A 452 -18.24 2.33 -17.03
CA ASN A 452 -19.22 1.85 -18.02
C ASN A 452 -19.98 2.99 -18.72
N ILE A 453 -19.93 4.22 -18.21
CA ILE A 453 -20.45 5.41 -18.90
C ILE A 453 -19.68 5.64 -20.21
N TRP A 454 -18.37 5.35 -20.23
CA TRP A 454 -17.49 5.65 -21.36
C TRP A 454 -17.00 4.42 -22.13
N ALA A 455 -16.92 3.25 -21.48
CA ALA A 455 -16.45 2.02 -22.10
C ALA A 455 -17.04 0.77 -21.43
N ALA A 456 -17.33 -0.27 -22.22
CA ALA A 456 -17.77 -1.54 -21.67
C ALA A 456 -16.61 -2.24 -20.94
N ILE A 457 -16.84 -2.66 -19.70
CA ILE A 457 -15.89 -3.41 -18.88
C ILE A 457 -16.29 -4.88 -18.89
N GLY A 458 -15.35 -5.75 -19.24
CA GLY A 458 -15.58 -7.20 -19.26
C GLY A 458 -15.75 -7.78 -17.85
N GLY A 459 -16.61 -8.79 -17.72
CA GLY A 459 -16.86 -9.51 -16.45
C GLY A 459 -15.59 -10.12 -15.83
N GLN A 460 -14.60 -10.49 -16.66
CA GLN A 460 -13.31 -11.00 -16.18
C GLN A 460 -12.60 -10.02 -15.24
N HIS A 461 -12.62 -8.72 -15.57
CA HIS A 461 -12.03 -7.68 -14.72
C HIS A 461 -12.71 -7.64 -13.34
N TYR A 462 -14.04 -7.57 -13.30
CA TYR A 462 -14.79 -7.53 -12.05
C TYR A 462 -14.56 -8.78 -11.19
N CYS A 463 -14.53 -9.95 -11.81
CA CYS A 463 -14.24 -11.21 -11.11
C CYS A 463 -12.81 -11.28 -10.57
N ALA A 464 -11.85 -10.55 -11.16
CA ALA A 464 -10.47 -10.50 -10.70
C ALA A 464 -10.24 -9.55 -9.52
N LEU A 465 -11.06 -8.51 -9.35
CA LEU A 465 -10.87 -7.48 -8.32
C LEU A 465 -10.74 -8.03 -6.88
N PRO A 466 -11.55 -9.00 -6.43
CA PRO A 466 -11.42 -9.57 -5.08
C PRO A 466 -10.07 -10.24 -4.82
N PHE A 467 -9.38 -10.71 -5.87
CA PHE A 467 -8.12 -11.46 -5.81
C PHE A 467 -6.91 -10.65 -6.25
N THR A 468 -7.12 -9.39 -6.56
CA THR A 468 -6.09 -8.42 -6.97
C THR A 468 -6.19 -7.18 -6.09
N ARG A 469 -6.75 -6.09 -6.59
CA ARG A 469 -6.81 -4.79 -5.93
C ARG A 469 -7.44 -4.83 -4.53
N LEU A 470 -8.51 -5.60 -4.33
CA LEU A 470 -9.24 -5.63 -3.06
C LEU A 470 -8.58 -6.50 -1.98
N VAL A 471 -7.53 -7.28 -2.31
CA VAL A 471 -6.71 -7.95 -1.29
C VAL A 471 -6.00 -6.93 -0.41
N SER A 472 -5.59 -5.82 -1.00
CA SER A 472 -4.81 -4.76 -0.34
C SER A 472 -5.62 -3.88 0.61
N GLY A 473 -6.94 -3.82 0.47
CA GLY A 473 -7.83 -2.98 1.27
C GLY A 473 -9.10 -2.61 0.51
N LEU A 474 -10.03 -1.97 1.22
CA LEU A 474 -11.32 -1.58 0.67
C LEU A 474 -11.16 -0.57 -0.47
N SER A 475 -12.00 -0.74 -1.49
CA SER A 475 -12.21 0.25 -2.53
C SER A 475 -13.68 0.63 -2.58
N LEU A 476 -13.96 1.89 -2.97
CA LEU A 476 -15.29 2.28 -3.40
C LEU A 476 -15.50 1.68 -4.78
N ILE A 477 -16.43 0.76 -4.89
CA ILE A 477 -16.93 0.28 -6.17
C ILE A 477 -18.30 0.89 -6.32
N PRO A 478 -18.50 1.88 -7.22
CA PRO A 478 -19.85 2.30 -7.57
C PRO A 478 -20.55 1.09 -8.18
N ILE A 479 -21.63 0.67 -7.58
CA ILE A 479 -22.45 -0.43 -8.04
C ILE A 479 -23.44 0.10 -9.05
#